data_5dc32cb7527b422988413dc78ffd9725
#
_entry.id   5dc32cb7527b422988413dc78ffd9725
#
_cell.length_a   1.000
_cell.length_b   1.000
_cell.length_c   1.000
_cell.angle_alpha   90.00
_cell.angle_beta   90.00
_cell.angle_gamma   90.00
#
_symmetry.space_group_name_H-M   'P 1'
#
loop_
_entity.id
_entity.type
_entity.pdbx_description
1 polymer ?
#
loop_
_entity_poly.entity_id
_entity_poly.type
_entity_poly.pdbx_seq_one_letter_code
_entity_poly.pdbx_strand_id
1 'polypeptide(L)'
;QYFDAETGLHYNTFRYYXXEIGRFITQDPIGLSGGIHIYQYALNPIAYIDPLGLAFSSGKGTHNAIATLYDSKGNVKASGAWQSGNMTPDEAALGFPKSTLATHTEARITRELHPLAVPGDKLVIEGEYPPCNSCKGKMNSFKGATGADVEYKWTSSDGKSVEAWNAKTRNSQKLSGPSCG
;
A
#
# COMPACT_ATOMS: atom_id res chain seq x y z
N GLN A 1 13.28 2.09 15.32
CA GLN A 1 14.73 1.79 15.24
C GLN A 1 15.33 1.65 16.62
N TYR A 2 16.22 0.69 16.80
CA TYR A 2 16.94 0.44 18.04
C TYR A 2 18.44 0.51 17.73
N PHE A 3 19.19 1.29 18.51
CA PHE A 3 20.64 1.37 18.36
C PHE A 3 21.30 0.20 19.09
N ASP A 4 22.08 -0.56 18.36
CA ASP A 4 22.85 -1.69 18.88
C ASP A 4 24.28 -1.21 19.18
N ALA A 5 24.60 -1.05 20.44
CA ALA A 5 25.90 -0.52 20.87
C ALA A 5 27.07 -1.48 20.63
N GLU A 6 26.82 -2.77 20.46
CA GLU A 6 27.87 -3.75 20.18
C GLU A 6 28.34 -3.67 18.73
N THR A 7 27.42 -3.48 17.79
CA THR A 7 27.74 -3.45 16.37
C THR A 7 27.83 -2.03 15.81
N GLY A 8 27.33 -1.02 16.53
CA GLY A 8 27.25 0.36 16.05
C GLY A 8 26.17 0.57 14.97
N LEU A 9 25.29 -0.39 14.80
CA LEU A 9 24.24 -0.35 13.78
C LEU A 9 22.88 -0.01 14.39
N HIS A 10 21.96 0.42 13.55
CA HIS A 10 20.56 0.65 13.95
C HIS A 10 19.71 -0.52 13.48
N TYR A 11 19.16 -1.28 14.40
CA TYR A 11 18.26 -2.40 14.11
C TYR A 11 16.88 -1.87 13.73
N ASN A 12 16.40 -2.28 12.58
CA ASN A 12 15.15 -1.79 11.99
C ASN A 12 14.27 -2.97 11.56
N THR A 13 13.94 -3.81 12.51
CA THR A 13 13.11 -5.01 12.42
C THR A 13 13.63 -6.05 11.42
N PHE A 14 13.64 -5.75 10.14
CA PHE A 14 14.05 -6.71 9.10
C PHE A 14 15.44 -6.41 8.52
N ARG A 15 16.02 -5.24 8.83
CA ARG A 15 17.34 -4.84 8.32
C ARG A 15 18.13 -4.05 9.36
N TYR A 16 19.47 -3.99 9.17
CA TYR A 16 20.37 -3.12 9.94
C TYR A 16 20.79 -1.93 9.09
N TYR A 17 20.77 -0.79 9.72
CA TYR A 17 21.07 0.48 9.05
C TYR A 17 22.37 1.09 9.61
N UNK A 18 23.27 1.63 8.87
CA UNK A 18 24.42 2.12 9.23
C UNK A 18 24.36 3.52 9.02
N UNK A 19 24.51 4.14 9.80
CA UNK A 19 24.52 5.32 9.84
C UNK A 19 25.47 5.96 9.07
N GLU A 20 26.64 5.72 9.19
CA GLU A 20 27.80 6.31 8.50
C GLU A 20 27.67 6.29 6.97
N ILE A 21 27.10 5.26 6.43
CA ILE A 21 26.95 5.14 4.97
C ILE A 21 25.52 5.48 4.50
N GLY A 22 24.62 5.79 5.41
CA GLY A 22 23.28 6.29 5.06
C GLY A 22 22.36 5.26 4.40
N ARG A 23 22.57 3.95 4.63
CA ARG A 23 21.76 2.91 3.98
C ARG A 23 21.75 1.62 4.80
N PHE A 24 20.88 0.69 4.41
CA PHE A 24 20.87 -0.66 4.97
C PHE A 24 22.11 -1.45 4.51
N ILE A 25 22.59 -2.35 5.38
CA ILE A 25 23.75 -3.22 5.07
C ILE A 25 23.35 -4.56 4.46
N THR A 26 22.06 -4.89 4.49
CA THR A 26 21.51 -6.10 3.88
C THR A 26 20.52 -5.74 2.79
N GLN A 27 20.35 -6.64 1.83
CA GLN A 27 19.37 -6.47 0.75
C GLN A 27 17.95 -6.45 1.33
N ASP A 28 17.06 -5.75 0.64
CA ASP A 28 15.66 -5.71 1.02
C ASP A 28 15.04 -7.12 0.92
N PRO A 29 14.46 -7.65 2.00
CA PRO A 29 13.82 -8.98 1.93
C PRO A 29 12.64 -9.04 0.95
N ILE A 30 12.02 -7.89 0.61
CA ILE A 30 10.96 -7.84 -0.40
C ILE A 30 11.50 -7.45 -1.78
N GLY A 31 12.83 -7.35 -1.91
CA GLY A 31 13.50 -7.06 -3.18
C GLY A 31 13.02 -5.77 -3.81
N LEU A 32 12.79 -5.79 -5.12
CA LEU A 32 12.35 -4.62 -5.87
C LEU A 32 10.95 -4.12 -5.50
N SER A 33 10.19 -4.87 -4.70
CA SER A 33 8.89 -4.42 -4.20
C SER A 33 9.02 -3.27 -3.19
N GLY A 34 10.19 -3.16 -2.51
CA GLY A 34 10.50 -2.05 -1.59
C GLY A 34 11.08 -0.82 -2.28
N GLY A 35 11.48 -0.98 -3.56
CA GLY A 35 12.13 0.10 -4.33
C GLY A 35 13.22 -0.45 -5.23
N ILE A 36 13.64 0.35 -6.21
CA ILE A 36 14.69 -0.08 -7.17
C ILE A 36 16.08 -0.20 -6.52
N HIS A 37 16.32 0.50 -5.43
CA HIS A 37 17.59 0.45 -4.70
C HIS A 37 17.43 -0.40 -3.44
N ILE A 38 17.73 -1.69 -3.55
CA ILE A 38 17.48 -2.70 -2.51
C ILE A 38 18.23 -2.48 -1.18
N TYR A 39 19.14 -1.51 -1.12
CA TYR A 39 19.85 -1.09 0.11
C TYR A 39 19.40 0.28 0.63
N GLN A 40 18.47 0.95 -0.08
CA GLN A 40 18.03 2.29 0.25
C GLN A 40 17.19 2.31 1.53
N TYR A 41 17.44 3.30 2.41
CA TYR A 41 16.59 3.54 3.59
C TYR A 41 15.30 4.26 3.19
N ALA A 42 15.42 5.40 2.53
CA ALA A 42 14.28 6.21 2.08
C ALA A 42 14.75 7.13 0.94
N LEU A 43 13.81 7.60 0.12
CA LEU A 43 14.11 8.56 -0.95
C LEU A 43 14.65 9.88 -0.39
N ASN A 44 14.14 10.29 0.75
CA ASN A 44 14.58 11.49 1.48
C ASN A 44 14.43 11.19 2.96
N PRO A 45 15.53 10.91 3.69
CA PRO A 45 15.44 10.51 5.10
C PRO A 45 15.02 11.63 6.06
N ILE A 46 14.93 12.88 5.57
CA ILE A 46 14.38 13.99 6.36
C ILE A 46 12.84 13.95 6.36
N ALA A 47 12.25 13.53 5.24
CA ALA A 47 10.80 13.53 5.02
C ALA A 47 10.13 12.17 5.20
N TYR A 48 10.90 11.09 5.11
CA TYR A 48 10.38 9.72 5.11
C TYR A 48 11.19 8.85 6.06
N ILE A 49 10.50 7.89 6.67
CA ILE A 49 11.14 6.85 7.47
C ILE A 49 10.74 5.47 6.94
N ASP A 50 11.57 4.47 7.21
CA ASP A 50 11.28 3.08 6.92
C ASP A 50 11.22 2.30 8.24
N PRO A 51 10.05 2.25 8.90
CA PRO A 51 9.95 1.71 10.27
C PRO A 51 10.28 0.23 10.39
N LEU A 52 10.10 -0.53 9.32
CA LEU A 52 10.31 -1.98 9.32
C LEU A 52 11.58 -2.42 8.58
N GLY A 53 12.21 -1.52 7.84
CA GLY A 53 13.31 -1.88 6.96
C GLY A 53 12.85 -2.62 5.71
N LEU A 54 11.67 -2.27 5.18
CA LEU A 54 11.08 -2.90 3.99
C LEU A 54 10.62 -1.88 2.95
N ALA A 55 10.06 -0.76 3.41
CA ALA A 55 9.57 0.28 2.53
C ALA A 55 9.41 1.57 3.33
N PHE A 56 9.94 2.65 2.80
CA PHE A 56 9.85 3.95 3.45
C PHE A 56 8.39 4.42 3.52
N SER A 57 8.07 5.12 4.59
CA SER A 57 6.77 5.78 4.77
C SER A 57 6.98 7.28 4.96
N SER A 58 5.91 8.03 4.94
CA SER A 58 5.98 9.49 5.15
C SER A 58 6.36 9.90 6.57
N GLY A 59 6.52 8.94 7.47
CA GLY A 59 6.81 9.22 8.89
C GLY A 59 5.65 9.84 9.65
N LYS A 60 4.50 9.95 9.03
CA LYS A 60 3.31 10.61 9.61
C LYS A 60 2.41 9.66 10.40
N GLY A 61 2.93 8.50 10.77
CA GLY A 61 2.18 7.54 11.58
C GLY A 61 1.16 6.73 10.77
N THR A 62 0.01 6.49 11.35
CA THR A 62 -1.06 5.74 10.71
C THR A 62 -1.72 6.56 9.60
N HIS A 63 -2.06 5.90 8.51
CA HIS A 63 -2.79 6.50 7.39
C HIS A 63 -4.28 6.23 7.57
N ASN A 64 -5.08 7.30 7.54
CA ASN A 64 -6.53 7.22 7.64
C ASN A 64 -7.16 7.44 6.27
N ALA A 65 -8.25 6.74 6.00
CA ALA A 65 -9.05 6.98 4.81
C ALA A 65 -10.52 6.68 5.09
N ILE A 66 -11.38 7.44 4.45
CA ILE A 66 -12.83 7.18 4.40
C ILE A 66 -13.12 6.53 3.06
N ALA A 67 -13.95 5.51 3.05
CA ALA A 67 -14.36 4.87 1.80
C ALA A 67 -15.88 4.74 1.75
N THR A 68 -16.43 5.00 0.56
CA THR A 68 -17.87 4.86 0.32
C THR A 68 -18.08 4.06 -0.96
N LEU A 69 -18.84 3.01 -0.85
CA LEU A 69 -19.26 2.17 -1.97
C LEU A 69 -20.67 2.61 -2.39
N TYR A 70 -20.80 3.01 -3.64
CA TYR A 70 -22.06 3.43 -4.25
C TYR A 70 -22.56 2.36 -5.20
N ASP A 71 -23.88 2.20 -5.30
CA ASP A 71 -24.48 1.37 -6.34
C ASP A 71 -24.45 2.09 -7.71
N SER A 72 -24.89 1.40 -8.77
CA SER A 72 -24.92 1.96 -10.12
C SER A 72 -25.87 3.16 -10.29
N LYS A 73 -26.74 3.39 -9.31
CA LYS A 73 -27.66 4.54 -9.29
C LYS A 73 -27.13 5.70 -8.46
N GLY A 74 -25.97 5.52 -7.78
CA GLY A 74 -25.37 6.55 -6.94
C GLY A 74 -25.81 6.52 -5.47
N ASN A 75 -26.58 5.50 -5.04
CA ASN A 75 -26.95 5.37 -3.63
C ASN A 75 -25.81 4.73 -2.85
N VAL A 76 -25.65 5.11 -1.60
CA VAL A 76 -24.62 4.54 -0.71
C VAL A 76 -25.02 3.11 -0.31
N LYS A 77 -24.16 2.15 -0.58
CA LYS A 77 -24.29 0.75 -0.15
C LYS A 77 -23.55 0.51 1.16
N ALA A 78 -22.39 1.12 1.32
CA ALA A 78 -21.58 0.99 2.54
C ALA A 78 -20.65 2.19 2.64
N SER A 79 -20.37 2.62 3.85
CA SER A 79 -19.38 3.68 4.10
C SER A 79 -18.72 3.45 5.45
N GLY A 80 -17.45 3.82 5.57
CA GLY A 80 -16.71 3.65 6.81
C GLY A 80 -15.38 4.37 6.78
N ALA A 81 -14.68 4.31 7.92
CA ALA A 81 -13.34 4.86 8.08
C ALA A 81 -12.38 3.73 8.42
N TRP A 82 -11.23 3.73 7.80
CA TRP A 82 -10.18 2.71 7.98
C TRP A 82 -8.85 3.36 8.30
N GLN A 83 -8.02 2.63 9.03
CA GLN A 83 -6.71 3.10 9.46
C GLN A 83 -5.67 2.01 9.18
N SER A 84 -4.46 2.41 8.77
CA SER A 84 -3.34 1.49 8.59
C SER A 84 -2.64 1.18 9.92
N GLY A 85 -1.82 0.17 9.94
CA GLY A 85 -1.05 -0.23 11.12
C GLY A 85 -1.80 -1.23 12.01
N ASN A 86 -1.28 -1.47 13.21
CA ASN A 86 -1.89 -2.37 14.21
C ASN A 86 -2.40 -3.68 13.59
N MET A 87 -1.43 -4.52 13.18
CA MET A 87 -1.70 -5.80 12.50
C MET A 87 -2.64 -6.69 13.34
N THR A 88 -3.72 -7.14 12.74
CA THR A 88 -4.66 -8.07 13.39
C THR A 88 -4.10 -9.50 13.33
N PRO A 89 -4.60 -10.43 14.17
CA PRO A 89 -4.18 -11.83 14.09
C PRO A 89 -4.42 -12.46 12.71
N ASP A 90 -5.53 -12.12 12.05
CA ASP A 90 -5.83 -12.63 10.70
C ASP A 90 -4.83 -12.09 9.67
N GLU A 91 -4.44 -10.81 9.79
CA GLU A 91 -3.41 -10.22 8.93
C GLU A 91 -2.05 -10.88 9.17
N ALA A 92 -1.71 -11.14 10.44
CA ALA A 92 -0.47 -11.83 10.81
C ALA A 92 -0.42 -13.25 10.24
N ALA A 93 -1.55 -13.96 10.25
CA ALA A 93 -1.65 -15.33 9.75
C ALA A 93 -1.36 -15.45 8.23
N LEU A 94 -1.42 -14.35 7.48
CA LEU A 94 -1.07 -14.34 6.05
C LEU A 94 0.43 -14.57 5.80
N GLY A 95 1.26 -14.39 6.82
CA GLY A 95 2.70 -14.49 6.68
C GLY A 95 3.32 -13.35 5.88
N PHE A 96 4.61 -13.12 6.14
CA PHE A 96 5.37 -12.08 5.44
C PHE A 96 5.60 -12.49 3.97
N PRO A 97 5.52 -11.58 2.99
CA PRO A 97 5.24 -10.13 3.10
C PRO A 97 3.75 -9.76 3.02
N LYS A 98 2.87 -10.73 2.87
CA LYS A 98 1.43 -10.47 2.72
C LYS A 98 0.83 -9.80 3.96
N SER A 99 1.28 -10.20 5.15
CA SER A 99 0.83 -9.65 6.43
C SER A 99 1.05 -8.14 6.50
N THR A 100 2.25 -7.67 6.12
CA THR A 100 2.57 -6.23 6.12
C THR A 100 1.69 -5.47 5.13
N LEU A 101 1.53 -6.01 3.91
CA LEU A 101 0.69 -5.36 2.89
C LEU A 101 -0.78 -5.33 3.29
N ALA A 102 -1.23 -6.30 4.08
CA ALA A 102 -2.63 -6.39 4.54
C ALA A 102 -3.00 -5.29 5.54
N THR A 103 -2.01 -4.69 6.22
CA THR A 103 -2.25 -3.60 7.19
C THR A 103 -2.45 -2.23 6.53
N HIS A 104 -2.22 -2.11 5.22
CA HIS A 104 -2.46 -0.86 4.52
C HIS A 104 -3.96 -0.54 4.47
N THR A 105 -4.31 0.73 4.62
CA THR A 105 -5.69 1.21 4.65
C THR A 105 -6.49 0.70 3.45
N GLU A 106 -5.94 0.86 2.25
CA GLU A 106 -6.58 0.45 0.99
C GLU A 106 -6.77 -1.06 0.89
N ALA A 107 -5.83 -1.83 1.48
CA ALA A 107 -5.95 -3.29 1.50
C ALA A 107 -7.10 -3.74 2.42
N ARG A 108 -7.26 -3.06 3.56
CA ARG A 108 -8.39 -3.30 4.48
C ARG A 108 -9.71 -2.95 3.83
N ILE A 109 -9.80 -1.74 3.23
CA ILE A 109 -10.99 -1.27 2.51
C ILE A 109 -11.40 -2.27 1.44
N THR A 110 -10.47 -2.64 0.55
CA THR A 110 -10.79 -3.54 -0.57
C THR A 110 -11.15 -4.94 -0.09
N ARG A 111 -10.52 -5.45 0.98
CA ARG A 111 -10.84 -6.75 1.56
C ARG A 111 -12.25 -6.77 2.14
N GLU A 112 -12.59 -5.75 2.91
CA GLU A 112 -13.87 -5.67 3.65
C GLU A 112 -15.06 -5.38 2.71
N LEU A 113 -14.86 -4.52 1.71
CA LEU A 113 -15.94 -4.16 0.79
C LEU A 113 -16.07 -5.11 -0.40
N HIS A 114 -15.13 -6.05 -0.58
CA HIS A 114 -15.15 -7.01 -1.69
C HIS A 114 -16.47 -7.81 -1.78
N PRO A 115 -17.00 -8.35 -0.66
CA PRO A 115 -18.24 -9.14 -0.75
C PRO A 115 -19.49 -8.32 -1.12
N LEU A 116 -19.43 -7.00 -0.96
CA LEU A 116 -20.57 -6.10 -1.20
C LEU A 116 -20.57 -5.54 -2.61
N ALA A 117 -19.41 -5.49 -3.26
CA ALA A 117 -19.23 -4.81 -4.54
C ALA A 117 -19.65 -5.70 -5.70
N VAL A 118 -20.40 -5.13 -6.64
CA VAL A 118 -20.85 -5.81 -7.87
C VAL A 118 -20.55 -4.93 -9.08
N PRO A 119 -20.58 -5.51 -10.30
CA PRO A 119 -20.33 -4.73 -11.52
C PRO A 119 -21.28 -3.53 -11.64
N GLY A 120 -20.71 -2.37 -11.97
CA GLY A 120 -21.44 -1.11 -12.09
C GLY A 120 -21.43 -0.27 -10.81
N ASP A 121 -20.99 -0.81 -9.69
CA ASP A 121 -20.79 -0.05 -8.44
C ASP A 121 -19.57 0.88 -8.58
N LYS A 122 -19.46 1.85 -7.67
CA LYS A 122 -18.31 2.76 -7.59
C LYS A 122 -17.82 2.86 -6.15
N LEU A 123 -16.56 2.52 -5.93
CA LEU A 123 -15.86 2.70 -4.66
C LEU A 123 -15.06 4.00 -4.72
N VAL A 124 -15.36 4.95 -3.84
CA VAL A 124 -14.62 6.20 -3.67
C VAL A 124 -13.86 6.11 -2.35
N ILE A 125 -12.55 6.32 -2.39
CA ILE A 125 -11.67 6.32 -1.22
C ILE A 125 -11.07 7.73 -1.08
N GLU A 126 -11.18 8.31 0.10
CA GLU A 126 -10.63 9.62 0.42
C GLU A 126 -9.56 9.43 1.50
N GLY A 127 -8.30 9.47 1.09
CA GLY A 127 -7.16 9.24 1.98
C GLY A 127 -6.37 10.51 2.25
N GLU A 128 -5.57 10.47 3.31
CA GLU A 128 -4.70 11.59 3.70
C GLU A 128 -3.53 11.78 2.72
N TYR A 129 -3.07 10.70 2.09
CA TYR A 129 -1.85 10.69 1.26
C TYR A 129 -2.11 9.96 -0.05
N PRO A 130 -1.31 10.23 -1.11
CA PRO A 130 -1.43 9.47 -2.36
C PRO A 130 -1.21 7.96 -2.14
N PRO A 131 -1.94 7.11 -2.86
CA PRO A 131 -1.82 5.67 -2.68
C PRO A 131 -0.48 5.15 -3.21
N CYS A 132 0.17 4.29 -2.45
CA CYS A 132 1.43 3.64 -2.85
C CYS A 132 1.17 2.64 -4.01
N ASN A 133 2.24 2.18 -4.65
CA ASN A 133 2.13 1.26 -5.79
C ASN A 133 1.45 -0.05 -5.42
N SER A 134 1.73 -0.59 -4.23
CA SER A 134 1.08 -1.81 -3.73
C SER A 134 -0.42 -1.58 -3.54
N CYS A 135 -0.80 -0.42 -2.99
CA CYS A 135 -2.21 -0.04 -2.80
C CYS A 135 -2.93 0.11 -4.15
N LYS A 136 -2.27 0.75 -5.13
CA LYS A 136 -2.80 0.83 -6.51
C LYS A 136 -3.02 -0.57 -7.08
N GLY A 137 -2.09 -1.50 -6.83
CA GLY A 137 -2.21 -2.90 -7.22
C GLY A 137 -3.43 -3.58 -6.60
N LYS A 138 -3.66 -3.37 -5.30
CA LYS A 138 -4.83 -3.93 -4.60
C LYS A 138 -6.14 -3.39 -5.15
N MET A 139 -6.21 -2.07 -5.38
CA MET A 139 -7.41 -1.43 -5.96
C MET A 139 -7.67 -1.87 -7.40
N ASN A 140 -6.62 -2.06 -8.21
CA ASN A 140 -6.75 -2.64 -9.55
C ASN A 140 -7.29 -4.07 -9.49
N SER A 141 -6.80 -4.88 -8.55
CA SER A 141 -7.28 -6.25 -8.36
C SER A 141 -8.75 -6.27 -7.91
N PHE A 142 -9.12 -5.38 -7.00
CA PHE A 142 -10.51 -5.22 -6.56
C PHE A 142 -11.43 -4.92 -7.76
N LYS A 143 -11.06 -3.91 -8.56
CA LYS A 143 -11.83 -3.57 -9.78
C LYS A 143 -11.95 -4.77 -10.73
N GLY A 144 -10.85 -5.49 -10.96
CA GLY A 144 -10.83 -6.67 -11.84
C GLY A 144 -11.73 -7.81 -11.33
N ALA A 145 -11.79 -7.98 -10.03
CA ALA A 145 -12.55 -9.08 -9.39
C ALA A 145 -14.05 -8.76 -9.27
N THR A 146 -14.38 -7.50 -8.97
CA THR A 146 -15.78 -7.11 -8.66
C THR A 146 -16.50 -6.46 -9.86
N GLY A 147 -15.74 -5.88 -10.79
CA GLY A 147 -16.31 -5.05 -11.87
C GLY A 147 -16.72 -3.65 -11.41
N ALA A 148 -16.47 -3.30 -10.14
CA ALA A 148 -16.78 -1.98 -9.61
C ALA A 148 -15.67 -0.99 -9.97
N ASP A 149 -16.02 0.25 -10.28
CA ASP A 149 -15.03 1.32 -10.47
C ASP A 149 -14.42 1.73 -9.14
N VAL A 150 -13.14 2.14 -9.15
CA VAL A 150 -12.45 2.61 -7.94
C VAL A 150 -11.78 3.95 -8.23
N GLU A 151 -12.14 4.95 -7.43
CA GLU A 151 -11.55 6.28 -7.44
C GLU A 151 -10.91 6.56 -6.08
N TYR A 152 -9.66 6.98 -6.07
CA TYR A 152 -8.94 7.35 -4.85
C TYR A 152 -8.59 8.82 -4.90
N LYS A 153 -8.96 9.57 -3.86
CA LYS A 153 -8.75 11.02 -3.76
C LYS A 153 -7.87 11.34 -2.56
N TRP A 154 -7.06 12.38 -2.67
CA TRP A 154 -6.26 12.91 -1.57
C TRP A 154 -6.04 14.41 -1.77
N THR A 155 -5.82 15.12 -0.66
CA THR A 155 -5.45 16.53 -0.74
C THR A 155 -3.97 16.65 -1.08
N SER A 156 -3.64 17.51 -2.02
CA SER A 156 -2.25 17.77 -2.42
C SER A 156 -1.42 18.26 -1.21
N SER A 157 -0.10 18.11 -1.30
CA SER A 157 0.80 18.46 -0.20
C SER A 157 0.76 19.95 0.19
N ASP A 158 0.30 20.82 -0.72
CA ASP A 158 0.14 22.27 -0.45
C ASP A 158 -1.25 22.60 0.13
N GLY A 159 -2.13 21.62 0.27
CA GLY A 159 -3.47 21.79 0.82
C GLY A 159 -4.48 22.50 -0.09
N LYS A 160 -4.09 22.79 -1.33
CA LYS A 160 -4.89 23.66 -2.22
C LYS A 160 -5.75 22.95 -3.23
N SER A 161 -5.44 21.69 -3.54
CA SER A 161 -6.17 20.94 -4.56
C SER A 161 -6.43 19.51 -4.12
N VAL A 162 -7.49 18.92 -4.68
CA VAL A 162 -7.78 17.50 -4.51
C VAL A 162 -7.27 16.78 -5.76
N GLU A 163 -6.38 15.86 -5.55
CA GLU A 163 -5.85 14.99 -6.59
C GLU A 163 -6.62 13.68 -6.61
N ALA A 164 -6.68 13.02 -7.76
CA ALA A 164 -7.40 11.76 -7.89
C ALA A 164 -6.64 10.76 -8.74
N TRP A 165 -6.83 9.49 -8.42
CA TRP A 165 -6.30 8.34 -9.17
C TRP A 165 -7.44 7.33 -9.35
N ASN A 166 -7.54 6.76 -10.55
CA ASN A 166 -8.58 5.78 -10.89
C ASN A 166 -7.94 4.42 -11.18
N ALA A 167 -8.56 3.37 -10.65
CA ALA A 167 -8.10 2.00 -10.89
C ALA A 167 -8.27 1.61 -12.37
N LYS A 168 -7.29 0.90 -12.89
CA LYS A 168 -7.25 0.40 -14.26
C LYS A 168 -7.63 -1.07 -14.28
N THR A 169 -8.42 -1.47 -15.24
CA THR A 169 -8.65 -2.90 -15.52
C THR A 169 -7.35 -3.45 -16.10
N ARG A 170 -6.81 -4.49 -15.49
CA ARG A 170 -5.73 -5.24 -16.11
C ARG A 170 -6.36 -6.07 -17.22
N ASN A 171 -6.11 -5.70 -18.46
CA ASN A 171 -6.40 -6.58 -19.59
C ASN A 171 -5.53 -7.83 -19.43
N SER A 172 -6.15 -8.92 -19.06
CA SER A 172 -5.50 -10.23 -19.09
C SER A 172 -5.46 -10.72 -20.56
N GLN A 173 -4.69 -10.03 -21.39
CA GLN A 173 -4.25 -10.66 -22.62
C GLN A 173 -3.14 -11.64 -22.21
N LYS A 174 -3.53 -12.88 -22.00
CA LYS A 174 -2.58 -13.99 -22.11
C LYS A 174 -1.98 -13.90 -23.52
N LEU A 175 -0.75 -13.46 -23.59
CA LEU A 175 0.07 -13.69 -24.77
C LEU A 175 0.23 -15.20 -24.88
N SER A 176 -0.56 -15.82 -25.71
CA SER A 176 -0.31 -17.17 -26.17
C SER A 176 0.97 -17.11 -27.01
N GLY A 177 2.09 -17.43 -26.38
CA GLY A 177 3.33 -17.61 -27.11
C GLY A 177 3.19 -18.80 -28.08
N PRO A 178 3.91 -18.76 -29.21
CA PRO A 178 3.87 -19.89 -30.14
C PRO A 178 4.40 -21.13 -29.46
N SER A 179 3.66 -22.23 -29.56
CA SER A 179 4.15 -23.55 -29.16
C SER A 179 5.29 -23.93 -30.10
N CYS A 180 6.48 -24.12 -29.54
CA CYS A 180 7.56 -24.75 -30.30
C CYS A 180 7.18 -26.21 -30.54
N GLY A 181 7.00 -26.56 -31.81
CA GLY A 181 6.93 -27.94 -32.26
C GLY A 181 8.31 -28.60 -32.21
#